data_dc690a7d9306be951c16f30ccbbacfd8
#
_entry.id   dc690a7d9306be951c16f30ccbbacfd8
#
_cell.length_a   1.000
_cell.length_b   1.000
_cell.length_c   1.000
_cell.angle_alpha   90.00
_cell.angle_beta   90.00
_cell.angle_gamma   90.00
#
_symmetry.space_group_name_H-M   'P 1'
#
loop_
_entity.id
_entity.type
_entity.pdbx_description
1 polymer ?
#
loop_
_entity_poly.entity_id
_entity_poly.type
_entity_poly.pdbx_seq_one_letter_code
_entity_poly.pdbx_strand_id
1 'polypeptide(L)'
;MTKPFIIEGGSLHLNFSTSALGYLRIEILDEDGNTIDGYDSGRLFGDSTDRPCDFAKPLSDLANTPIRFRISMRDADLYSFRVV
;
A
#
# COMPACT_ATOMS: atom_id res chain seq x y z
N MET A 1 1.50 4.81 10.06
CA MET A 1 0.72 5.61 9.09
C MET A 1 1.60 6.71 8.52
N THR A 2 1.55 6.91 7.22
CA THR A 2 2.34 7.95 6.55
C THR A 2 1.72 9.34 6.78
N LYS A 3 2.49 10.37 6.45
CA LYS A 3 1.93 11.72 6.28
C LYS A 3 1.08 11.75 5.00
N PRO A 4 0.15 12.72 4.88
CA PRO A 4 -0.60 12.86 3.63
C PRO A 4 0.31 13.16 2.44
N PHE A 5 0.01 12.56 1.30
CA PHE A 5 0.73 12.83 0.06
C PHE A 5 -0.19 12.64 -1.13
N ILE A 6 0.25 13.12 -2.29
CA ILE A 6 -0.52 13.05 -3.54
C ILE A 6 0.21 12.09 -4.48
N ILE A 7 -0.55 11.19 -5.09
CA ILE A 7 -0.02 10.24 -6.08
C ILE A 7 -0.28 10.73 -7.49
N GLU A 8 0.63 10.39 -8.41
CA GLU A 8 0.50 10.74 -9.83
C GLU A 8 0.48 9.52 -10.75
N GLY A 9 0.46 8.33 -10.17
CA GLY A 9 0.45 7.10 -10.94
C GLY A 9 -0.79 6.26 -10.67
N GLY A 10 -0.94 5.19 -11.43
CA GLY A 10 -2.07 4.26 -11.32
C GLY A 10 -1.72 2.91 -10.71
N SER A 11 -0.46 2.64 -10.39
CA SER A 11 -0.01 1.36 -9.86
C SER A 11 0.95 1.56 -8.69
N LEU A 12 0.75 0.80 -7.62
CA LEU A 12 1.64 0.75 -6.47
C LEU A 12 2.50 -0.51 -6.57
N HIS A 13 3.81 -0.37 -6.44
CA HIS A 13 4.74 -1.47 -6.42
C HIS A 13 5.53 -1.49 -5.12
N LEU A 14 5.74 -2.68 -4.58
CA LEU A 14 6.37 -2.88 -3.28
C LEU A 14 7.65 -3.70 -3.40
N ASN A 15 8.66 -3.30 -2.63
CA ASN A 15 9.86 -4.08 -2.39
C ASN A 15 9.83 -4.52 -0.93
N PHE A 16 9.55 -5.79 -0.69
CA PHE A 16 9.33 -6.30 0.67
C PHE A 16 9.71 -7.76 0.80
N SER A 17 9.81 -8.18 2.06
CA SER A 17 10.12 -9.56 2.42
C SER A 17 9.31 -9.95 3.66
N THR A 18 8.76 -11.15 3.67
CA THR A 18 8.06 -11.68 4.84
C THR A 18 8.63 -13.04 5.22
N SER A 19 8.53 -13.39 6.51
CA SER A 19 8.79 -14.76 6.95
C SER A 19 7.62 -15.68 6.55
N ALA A 20 7.77 -16.99 6.78
CA ALA A 20 6.75 -17.98 6.42
C ALA A 20 5.38 -17.70 7.08
N LEU A 21 5.38 -17.10 8.27
CA LEU A 21 4.16 -16.75 9.01
C LEU A 21 3.87 -15.25 9.04
N GLY A 22 4.67 -14.47 8.31
CA GLY A 22 4.54 -13.02 8.28
C GLY A 22 3.61 -12.52 7.20
N TYR A 23 3.29 -11.23 7.28
CA TYR A 23 2.50 -10.56 6.25
C TYR A 23 2.80 -9.07 6.21
N LEU A 24 2.46 -8.47 5.08
CA LEU A 24 2.42 -7.03 4.87
C LEU A 24 1.01 -6.67 4.38
N ARG A 25 0.43 -5.61 4.92
CA ARG A 25 -0.89 -5.14 4.50
C ARG A 25 -0.85 -3.63 4.34
N ILE A 26 -1.41 -3.13 3.25
CA ILE A 26 -1.49 -1.70 2.98
C ILE A 26 -2.95 -1.30 2.83
N GLU A 27 -3.34 -0.31 3.62
CA GLU A 27 -4.65 0.33 3.53
C GLU A 27 -4.45 1.78 3.12
N ILE A 28 -5.27 2.27 2.20
CA ILE A 28 -5.26 3.67 1.81
C ILE A 28 -6.32 4.41 2.60
N LEU A 29 -5.91 5.51 3.21
CA LEU A 29 -6.77 6.36 4.04
C LEU A 29 -6.87 7.73 3.40
N ASP A 30 -7.94 8.47 3.73
CA ASP A 30 -8.01 9.89 3.39
C ASP A 30 -7.05 10.70 4.27
N GLU A 31 -6.96 12.01 4.04
CA GLU A 31 -6.02 12.84 4.80
C GLU A 31 -6.38 12.96 6.28
N ASP A 32 -7.63 12.69 6.65
CA ASP A 32 -8.09 12.67 8.05
C ASP A 32 -7.82 11.35 8.76
N GLY A 33 -7.32 10.34 8.03
CA GLY A 33 -7.01 9.02 8.57
C GLY A 33 -8.17 8.04 8.54
N ASN A 34 -9.23 8.33 7.80
CA ASN A 34 -10.35 7.42 7.63
C ASN A 34 -10.10 6.47 6.46
N THR A 35 -10.52 5.21 6.61
CA THR A 35 -10.37 4.22 5.55
C THR A 35 -11.22 4.59 4.34
N ILE A 36 -10.67 4.33 3.15
CA ILE A 36 -11.39 4.52 1.88
C ILE A 36 -11.77 3.13 1.37
N ASP A 37 -13.06 2.93 1.15
CA ASP A 37 -13.60 1.64 0.72
C ASP A 37 -13.00 1.19 -0.62
N GLY A 38 -12.59 -0.09 -0.70
CA GLY A 38 -12.01 -0.64 -1.93
C GLY A 38 -10.49 -0.50 -2.03
N TYR A 39 -9.80 0.03 -1.02
CA TYR A 39 -8.36 0.28 -1.04
C TYR A 39 -7.62 -0.39 0.12
N ASP A 40 -7.90 -1.68 0.32
CA ASP A 40 -7.21 -2.54 1.26
C ASP A 40 -6.56 -3.67 0.47
N SER A 41 -5.23 -3.81 0.57
CA SER A 41 -4.51 -4.84 -0.17
C SER A 41 -4.79 -6.25 0.32
N GLY A 42 -5.32 -6.39 1.54
CA GLY A 42 -5.28 -7.68 2.21
C GLY A 42 -3.85 -8.04 2.62
N ARG A 43 -3.67 -9.24 3.12
CA ARG A 43 -2.35 -9.71 3.56
C ARG A 43 -1.51 -10.15 2.37
N LEU A 44 -0.31 -9.61 2.26
CA LEU A 44 0.66 -9.94 1.21
C LEU A 44 1.81 -10.75 1.82
N PHE A 45 2.27 -11.77 1.09
CA PHE A 45 3.29 -12.71 1.55
C PHE A 45 4.39 -12.85 0.52
N GLY A 46 5.58 -13.24 0.98
CA GLY A 46 6.70 -13.61 0.12
C GLY A 46 7.80 -12.57 0.08
N ASP A 47 8.70 -12.73 -0.87
CA ASP A 47 9.81 -11.82 -1.13
C ASP A 47 9.68 -11.29 -2.54
N SER A 48 9.76 -9.98 -2.70
CA SER A 48 9.70 -9.37 -4.02
C SER A 48 10.38 -8.01 -4.03
N THR A 49 11.06 -7.73 -5.12
CA THR A 49 11.66 -6.41 -5.35
C THR A 49 10.73 -5.47 -6.10
N ASP A 50 9.67 -6.00 -6.70
CA ASP A 50 8.75 -5.20 -7.52
C ASP A 50 7.38 -5.86 -7.57
N ARG A 51 6.75 -6.01 -6.40
CA ARG A 51 5.43 -6.63 -6.28
C ARG A 51 4.33 -5.61 -6.58
N PRO A 52 3.51 -5.82 -7.62
CA PRO A 52 2.32 -4.97 -7.81
C PRO A 52 1.36 -5.16 -6.63
N CYS A 53 0.82 -4.07 -6.12
CA CYS A 53 -0.18 -4.08 -5.07
C CYS A 53 -1.52 -3.67 -5.68
N ASP A 54 -2.41 -4.63 -5.85
CA ASP A 54 -3.69 -4.39 -6.47
C ASP A 54 -4.77 -4.15 -5.42
N PHE A 55 -5.67 -3.22 -5.74
CA PHE A 55 -6.83 -2.90 -4.91
C PHE A 55 -8.12 -3.20 -5.68
N ALA A 56 -9.24 -3.29 -4.97
CA ALA A 56 -10.53 -3.53 -5.60
C ALA A 56 -10.96 -2.40 -6.54
N LYS A 57 -10.51 -1.16 -6.26
CA LYS A 57 -10.76 0.02 -7.10
C LYS A 57 -9.45 0.52 -7.68
N PRO A 58 -9.48 1.20 -8.86
CA PRO A 58 -8.26 1.73 -9.45
C PRO A 58 -7.59 2.79 -8.58
N LEU A 59 -6.27 2.70 -8.45
CA LEU A 59 -5.50 3.69 -7.69
C LEU A 59 -5.59 5.07 -8.34
N SER A 60 -5.74 5.12 -9.65
CA SER A 60 -5.89 6.38 -10.40
C SER A 60 -7.10 7.21 -9.97
N ASP A 61 -8.13 6.60 -9.38
CA ASP A 61 -9.28 7.33 -8.85
C ASP A 61 -8.90 8.23 -7.67
N LEU A 62 -7.75 7.99 -7.06
CA LEU A 62 -7.24 8.80 -5.94
C LEU A 62 -6.17 9.79 -6.38
N ALA A 63 -5.88 9.89 -7.68
CA ALA A 63 -4.90 10.84 -8.20
C ALA A 63 -5.31 12.27 -7.85
N ASN A 64 -4.33 13.10 -7.47
CA ASN A 64 -4.52 14.50 -7.05
C ASN A 64 -5.33 14.68 -5.76
N THR A 65 -5.57 13.60 -5.02
CA THR A 65 -6.25 13.65 -3.72
C THR A 65 -5.25 13.32 -2.63
N PRO A 66 -5.12 14.13 -1.56
CA PRO A 66 -4.24 13.77 -0.45
C PRO A 66 -4.69 12.47 0.22
N ILE A 67 -3.77 11.53 0.33
CA ILE A 67 -4.02 10.22 0.93
C ILE A 67 -2.92 9.85 1.92
N ARG A 68 -3.19 8.87 2.77
CA ARG A 68 -2.22 8.28 3.67
C ARG A 68 -2.19 6.77 3.46
N PHE A 69 -1.04 6.16 3.70
CA PHE A 69 -0.95 4.70 3.78
C PHE A 69 -0.87 4.28 5.25
N ARG A 70 -1.66 3.28 5.62
CA ARG A 70 -1.48 2.55 6.87
C ARG A 70 -0.88 1.20 6.53
N ILE A 71 0.34 0.99 6.99
CA ILE A 71 1.10 -0.21 6.69
C ILE A 71 1.14 -1.07 7.94
N SER A 72 0.58 -2.28 7.84
CA SER A 72 0.60 -3.27 8.92
C SER A 72 1.54 -4.38 8.52
N MET A 73 2.47 -4.74 9.41
CA MET A 73 3.47 -5.78 9.16
C MET A 73 3.58 -6.71 10.35
N ARG A 74 3.78 -7.99 10.05
CA ARG A 74 4.14 -8.99 11.05
C ARG A 74 5.23 -9.87 10.45
N ASP A 75 6.36 -9.96 11.15
CA ASP A 75 7.53 -10.72 10.68
C ASP A 75 7.86 -10.41 9.21
N ALA A 76 7.89 -9.12 8.88
CA ALA A 76 8.07 -8.63 7.53
C ALA A 76 8.91 -7.36 7.52
N ASP A 77 9.55 -7.09 6.38
CA ASP A 77 10.30 -5.86 6.13
C ASP A 77 9.79 -5.21 4.85
N LEU A 78 9.47 -3.94 4.90
CA LEU A 78 9.18 -3.14 3.73
C LEU A 78 10.39 -2.26 3.45
N TYR A 79 11.07 -2.50 2.34
CA TYR A 79 12.28 -1.76 1.96
C TYR A 79 11.96 -0.47 1.23
N SER A 80 10.98 -0.52 0.34
CA SER A 80 10.56 0.66 -0.41
C SER A 80 9.23 0.41 -1.11
N PHE A 81 8.60 1.49 -1.54
CA PHE A 81 7.45 1.41 -2.45
C PHE A 81 7.57 2.52 -3.50
N ARG A 82 6.90 2.32 -4.63
CA ARG A 82 6.82 3.32 -5.68
C ARG A 82 5.44 3.31 -6.33
N VAL A 83 5.02 4.47 -6.83
CA VAL A 83 3.78 4.64 -7.59
C VAL A 83 4.16 5.00 -9.03
N VAL A 84 3.68 4.24 -9.97
CA VAL A 84 4.00 4.42 -11.40
C VAL A 84 2.75 4.54 -12.27
#